data_c3004b0834c26652c8f0600dec196628
#
_entry.id   c3004b0834c26652c8f0600dec196628
#
_cell.length_a   1.000
_cell.length_b   1.000
_cell.length_c   1.000
_cell.angle_alpha   90.00
_cell.angle_beta   90.00
_cell.angle_gamma   90.00
#
_symmetry.space_group_name_H-M   'P 1'
#
loop_
_entity.id
_entity.type
_entity.pdbx_description
1 polymer ?
#
loop_
_entity_poly.entity_id
_entity_poly.type
_entity_poly.pdbx_seq_one_letter_code
_entity_poly.pdbx_strand_id
1 'polypeptide(L)'
;MKASDLFVRSLEQEGVEFIFGIPGEENLDFLESLRTSTIKLILTRHEQAAGFMAATYGRLTGKVGVCLSTLGPGVTNFVTAGAYAQLGAMPILMISGQKPIKKSK
;
A
#
# COMPACT_ATOMS: atom_id res chain seq x y z
N MET A 1 -3.91 9.39 -19.67
CA MET A 1 -3.28 9.03 -18.38
C MET A 1 -4.18 8.08 -17.62
N LYS A 2 -3.64 6.98 -17.15
CA LYS A 2 -4.42 6.00 -16.37
C LYS A 2 -4.76 6.58 -14.99
N ALA A 3 -5.85 6.07 -14.40
CA ALA A 3 -6.21 6.46 -13.03
C ALA A 3 -5.09 6.12 -12.04
N SER A 4 -4.41 5.00 -12.24
CA SER A 4 -3.28 4.62 -11.39
C SER A 4 -2.13 5.61 -11.46
N ASP A 5 -1.90 6.22 -12.63
CA ASP A 5 -0.86 7.25 -12.75
C ASP A 5 -1.21 8.48 -11.92
N LEU A 6 -2.46 8.90 -11.94
CA LEU A 6 -2.91 10.03 -11.14
C LEU A 6 -2.78 9.73 -9.65
N PHE A 7 -3.11 8.50 -9.25
CA PHE A 7 -3.01 8.09 -7.85
C PHE A 7 -1.55 8.12 -7.38
N VAL A 8 -0.64 7.59 -8.19
CA VAL A 8 0.79 7.61 -7.85
C VAL A 8 1.30 9.04 -7.74
N ARG A 9 0.89 9.92 -8.64
CA ARG A 9 1.28 11.34 -8.56
C ARG A 9 0.76 11.98 -7.28
N SER A 10 -0.47 11.65 -6.88
CA SER A 10 -1.03 12.17 -5.64
C SER A 10 -0.19 11.71 -4.44
N LEU A 11 0.25 10.45 -4.43
CA LEU A 11 1.11 9.94 -3.36
C LEU A 11 2.45 10.67 -3.34
N GLU A 12 3.02 10.94 -4.50
CA GLU A 12 4.28 11.69 -4.59
C GLU A 12 4.12 13.08 -4.00
N GLN A 13 3.02 13.75 -4.31
CA GLN A 13 2.76 15.10 -3.79
C GLN A 13 2.55 15.12 -2.29
N GLU A 14 2.05 14.03 -1.73
CA GLU A 14 1.88 13.91 -0.28
C GLU A 14 3.19 13.52 0.43
N GLY A 15 4.28 13.39 -0.31
CA GLY A 15 5.58 13.09 0.28
C GLY A 15 5.85 11.63 0.53
N VAL A 16 5.07 10.73 -0.08
CA VAL A 16 5.28 9.29 0.07
C VAL A 16 6.58 8.89 -0.61
N GLU A 17 7.46 8.21 0.12
CA GLU A 17 8.75 7.76 -0.40
C GLU A 17 8.81 6.27 -0.63
N PHE A 18 8.10 5.50 0.20
CA PHE A 18 8.14 4.04 0.16
C PHE A 18 6.75 3.45 0.25
N ILE A 19 6.57 2.33 -0.43
CA ILE A 19 5.37 1.49 -0.30
C ILE A 19 5.86 0.11 0.07
N PHE A 20 5.32 -0.45 1.16
CA PHE A 20 5.72 -1.77 1.65
C PHE A 20 4.64 -2.78 1.25
N GLY A 21 5.01 -3.89 0.66
CA GLY A 21 3.98 -4.84 0.33
C GLY A 21 4.37 -5.96 -0.61
N ILE A 22 3.32 -6.67 -1.01
CA ILE A 22 3.42 -7.82 -1.91
C ILE A 22 2.62 -7.49 -3.16
N PRO A 23 3.26 -7.44 -4.34
CA PRO A 23 2.53 -7.20 -5.59
C PRO A 23 1.74 -8.43 -6.01
N GLY A 24 0.70 -8.21 -6.79
CA GLY A 24 -0.13 -9.26 -7.35
C GLY A 24 -0.81 -8.80 -8.63
N GLU A 25 -1.52 -9.71 -9.29
CA GLU A 25 -2.16 -9.39 -10.57
C GLU A 25 -3.12 -8.22 -10.48
N GLU A 26 -3.85 -8.11 -9.37
CA GLU A 26 -4.83 -7.03 -9.19
C GLU A 26 -4.19 -5.66 -9.10
N ASN A 27 -2.87 -5.60 -8.90
CA ASN A 27 -2.14 -4.36 -8.71
C ASN A 27 -1.23 -4.01 -9.89
N LEU A 28 -1.35 -4.71 -11.03
CA LEU A 28 -0.42 -4.54 -12.14
C LEU A 28 -0.38 -3.12 -12.68
N ASP A 29 -1.54 -2.47 -12.85
CA ASP A 29 -1.57 -1.10 -13.34
C ASP A 29 -0.89 -0.14 -12.38
N PHE A 30 -1.11 -0.35 -11.09
CA PHE A 30 -0.48 0.45 -10.06
C PHE A 30 1.04 0.25 -10.07
N LEU A 31 1.49 -1.01 -10.18
CA LEU A 31 2.92 -1.33 -10.23
C LEU A 31 3.56 -0.71 -11.47
N GLU A 32 2.88 -0.75 -12.59
CA GLU A 32 3.40 -0.13 -13.83
C GLU A 32 3.56 1.37 -13.65
N SER A 33 2.60 2.02 -13.00
CA SER A 33 2.68 3.44 -12.72
C SER A 33 3.82 3.77 -11.75
N LEU A 34 4.12 2.88 -10.81
CA LEU A 34 5.22 3.07 -9.87
C LEU A 34 6.58 2.98 -10.55
N ARG A 35 6.68 2.25 -11.66
CA ARG A 35 7.97 1.99 -12.30
C ARG A 35 8.71 3.26 -12.68
N THR A 36 7.99 4.31 -13.06
CA THR A 36 8.57 5.58 -13.44
C THR A 36 8.50 6.63 -12.33
N SER A 37 8.06 6.22 -11.15
CA SER A 37 7.92 7.12 -10.00
C SER A 37 9.19 7.14 -9.15
N THR A 38 9.33 8.18 -8.35
CA THR A 38 10.38 8.25 -7.33
C THR A 38 10.06 7.40 -6.11
N ILE A 39 8.80 6.94 -5.98
CA ILE A 39 8.38 6.09 -4.87
C ILE A 39 8.97 4.69 -5.07
N LYS A 40 9.56 4.15 -4.01
CA LYS A 40 10.17 2.82 -4.05
C LYS A 40 9.26 1.80 -3.40
N LEU A 41 9.10 0.65 -4.06
CA LEU A 41 8.36 -0.48 -3.51
C LEU A 41 9.33 -1.38 -2.76
N ILE A 42 9.04 -1.59 -1.47
CA ILE A 42 9.82 -2.50 -0.63
C ILE A 42 9.03 -3.80 -0.50
N LEU A 43 9.56 -4.85 -1.11
CA LEU A 43 8.90 -6.15 -1.10
C LEU A 43 8.97 -6.79 0.27
N THR A 44 7.86 -7.36 0.71
CA THR A 44 7.79 -8.11 1.96
C THR A 44 7.28 -9.51 1.65
N ARG A 45 7.48 -10.44 2.58
CA ARG A 45 7.02 -11.82 2.41
C ARG A 45 5.62 -12.05 2.96
N HIS A 46 5.12 -11.08 3.74
CA HIS A 46 3.83 -11.22 4.38
C HIS A 46 3.18 -9.85 4.51
N GLU A 47 1.88 -9.79 4.28
CA GLU A 47 1.14 -8.52 4.33
C GLU A 47 1.20 -7.88 5.71
N GLN A 48 1.14 -8.70 6.76
CA GLN A 48 1.21 -8.18 8.13
C GLN A 48 2.55 -7.48 8.38
N ALA A 49 3.65 -8.05 7.89
CA ALA A 49 4.96 -7.41 7.99
C ALA A 49 4.96 -6.07 7.26
N ALA A 50 4.37 -6.02 6.06
CA ALA A 50 4.26 -4.77 5.31
C ALA A 50 3.51 -3.70 6.11
N GLY A 51 2.40 -4.09 6.74
CA GLY A 51 1.61 -3.18 7.56
C GLY A 51 2.39 -2.64 8.74
N PHE A 52 3.11 -3.50 9.46
CA PHE A 52 3.92 -3.05 10.59
C PHE A 52 5.08 -2.17 10.15
N MET A 53 5.72 -2.49 9.03
CA MET A 53 6.79 -1.65 8.50
C MET A 53 6.26 -0.27 8.12
N ALA A 54 5.09 -0.21 7.47
CA ALA A 54 4.48 1.06 7.11
C ALA A 54 4.11 1.89 8.35
N ALA A 55 3.53 1.24 9.36
CA ALA A 55 3.17 1.93 10.60
C ALA A 55 4.40 2.47 11.31
N THR A 56 5.46 1.69 11.40
CA THR A 56 6.71 2.11 12.04
C THR A 56 7.34 3.26 11.28
N TYR A 57 7.36 3.18 9.95
CA TYR A 57 7.88 4.25 9.11
C TYR A 57 7.11 5.55 9.37
N GLY A 58 5.78 5.47 9.42
CA GLY A 58 4.95 6.64 9.70
C GLY A 58 5.25 7.25 11.06
N ARG A 59 5.42 6.39 12.06
CA ARG A 59 5.73 6.85 13.41
C ARG A 59 7.08 7.57 13.48
N LEU A 60 8.09 6.99 12.83
CA LEU A 60 9.44 7.53 12.89
C LEU A 60 9.65 8.79 12.07
N THR A 61 8.96 8.90 10.93
CA THR A 61 9.18 9.99 9.99
C THR A 61 8.12 11.08 10.05
N GLY A 62 6.97 10.79 10.63
CA GLY A 62 5.82 11.70 10.57
C GLY A 62 5.14 11.71 9.20
N LYS A 63 5.65 10.95 8.23
CA LYS A 63 5.05 10.82 6.92
C LYS A 63 4.11 9.61 6.92
N VAL A 64 3.15 9.60 5.97
CA VAL A 64 2.25 8.47 5.87
C VAL A 64 3.03 7.21 5.44
N GLY A 65 2.84 6.13 6.19
CA GLY A 65 3.35 4.81 5.80
C GLY A 65 2.33 4.13 4.90
N VAL A 66 2.75 3.67 3.74
CA VAL A 66 1.85 3.07 2.75
C VAL A 66 2.17 1.59 2.61
N CYS A 67 1.15 0.74 2.68
CA CYS A 67 1.31 -0.68 2.45
C CYS A 67 0.35 -1.16 1.37
N LEU A 68 0.77 -2.19 0.65
CA LEU A 68 0.10 -2.69 -0.55
C LEU A 68 -0.15 -4.19 -0.42
N SER A 69 -1.35 -4.62 -0.80
CA SER A 69 -1.70 -6.03 -0.80
C SER A 69 -2.60 -6.35 -1.98
N THR A 70 -2.71 -7.64 -2.30
CA THR A 70 -3.76 -8.13 -3.16
C THR A 70 -5.05 -8.26 -2.35
N LEU A 71 -6.16 -8.53 -3.02
CA LEU A 71 -7.45 -8.67 -2.35
C LEU A 71 -7.53 -10.00 -1.58
N GLY A 72 -8.60 -10.15 -0.79
CA GLY A 72 -8.89 -11.39 -0.06
C GLY A 72 -7.98 -11.60 1.15
N PRO A 73 -7.32 -12.77 1.25
CA PRO A 73 -6.48 -13.06 2.42
C PRO A 73 -5.38 -12.04 2.66
N GLY A 74 -4.86 -11.42 1.60
CA GLY A 74 -3.85 -10.37 1.75
C GLY A 74 -4.39 -9.20 2.55
N VAL A 75 -5.61 -8.76 2.26
CA VAL A 75 -6.24 -7.64 2.98
C VAL A 75 -6.46 -8.00 4.44
N THR A 76 -6.97 -9.21 4.73
CA THR A 76 -7.24 -9.58 6.12
C THR A 76 -5.97 -9.63 6.95
N ASN A 77 -4.83 -9.91 6.35
CA ASN A 77 -3.56 -9.91 7.06
C ASN A 77 -3.14 -8.52 7.51
N PHE A 78 -3.74 -7.46 6.98
CA PHE A 78 -3.47 -6.10 7.42
C PHE A 78 -4.21 -5.72 8.70
N VAL A 79 -5.22 -6.50 9.12
CA VAL A 79 -6.08 -6.12 10.25
C VAL A 79 -5.27 -5.90 11.53
N THR A 80 -4.38 -6.82 11.87
CA THR A 80 -3.57 -6.68 13.08
C THR A 80 -2.66 -5.46 13.00
N ALA A 81 -2.01 -5.22 11.86
CA ALA A 81 -1.15 -4.07 11.68
C ALA A 81 -1.94 -2.77 11.74
N GLY A 82 -3.16 -2.77 11.18
CA GLY A 82 -4.04 -1.60 11.25
C GLY A 82 -4.43 -1.26 12.68
N ALA A 83 -4.76 -2.27 13.47
CA ALA A 83 -5.08 -2.06 14.88
C ALA A 83 -3.88 -1.51 15.64
N TYR A 84 -2.69 -2.04 15.38
CA TYR A 84 -1.46 -1.54 15.99
C TYR A 84 -1.23 -0.07 15.65
N ALA A 85 -1.40 0.29 14.37
CA ALA A 85 -1.21 1.67 13.94
C ALA A 85 -2.23 2.61 14.59
N GLN A 86 -3.48 2.17 14.72
CA GLN A 86 -4.53 2.96 15.33
C GLN A 86 -4.24 3.23 16.81
N LEU A 87 -3.83 2.20 17.53
CA LEU A 87 -3.50 2.35 18.96
C LEU A 87 -2.33 3.29 19.18
N GLY A 88 -1.36 3.28 18.29
CA GLY A 88 -0.19 4.14 18.38
C GLY A 88 -0.35 5.49 17.69
N ALA A 89 -1.52 5.78 17.13
CA ALA A 89 -1.77 6.98 16.33
C ALA A 89 -0.75 7.17 15.20
N MET A 90 -0.34 6.06 14.58
CA MET A 90 0.64 6.07 13.50
C MET A 90 -0.05 6.32 12.16
N PRO A 91 0.44 7.26 11.33
CA PRO A 91 -0.18 7.50 10.02
C PRO A 91 0.09 6.34 9.07
N ILE A 92 -0.97 5.73 8.56
CA ILE A 92 -0.85 4.58 7.67
C ILE A 92 -1.95 4.64 6.61
N LEU A 93 -1.59 4.23 5.39
CA LEU A 93 -2.53 4.07 4.29
C LEU A 93 -2.39 2.66 3.73
N MET A 94 -3.50 1.94 3.65
CA MET A 94 -3.52 0.58 3.11
C MET A 94 -4.13 0.58 1.72
N ILE A 95 -3.41 0.05 0.75
CA ILE A 95 -3.87 -0.05 -0.64
C ILE A 95 -4.11 -1.50 -0.96
N SER A 96 -5.28 -1.80 -1.52
CA SER A 96 -5.65 -3.16 -1.92
C SER A 96 -6.29 -3.16 -3.29
N GLY A 97 -5.96 -4.17 -4.10
CA GLY A 97 -6.64 -4.38 -5.36
C GLY A 97 -8.03 -4.94 -5.13
N GLN A 98 -8.88 -4.82 -6.15
CA GLN A 98 -10.24 -5.34 -6.11
C GLN A 98 -10.57 -5.97 -7.45
N LYS A 99 -11.31 -7.09 -7.43
CA LYS A 99 -11.74 -7.72 -8.68
C LYS A 99 -12.69 -6.82 -9.44
N PRO A 100 -12.59 -6.81 -10.77
CA PRO A 100 -13.56 -6.06 -11.59
C PRO A 100 -14.98 -6.60 -11.33
N ILE A 101 -15.95 -5.71 -11.27
CA ILE A 101 -17.34 -6.07 -11.01
C ILE A 101 -17.85 -7.09 -12.03
N LYS A 102 -17.46 -6.95 -13.29
CA LYS A 102 -17.90 -7.85 -14.37
C LYS A 102 -17.47 -9.29 -14.17
N LYS A 103 -16.37 -9.53 -13.45
CA LYS A 103 -15.85 -10.87 -13.19
C LYS A 103 -16.37 -11.46 -11.88
N SER A 104 -17.12 -10.68 -11.12
CA SER A 104 -17.60 -11.10 -9.81
C SER A 104 -18.82 -12.01 -9.87
N LYS A 105 -19.35 -12.23 -11.06
CA LYS A 105 -20.52 -13.08 -11.24
C LYS A 105 -20.17 -14.56 -11.29
#